data_219bc7ba5b42b08a8ccf01cd5562a762
#
_entry.id   219bc7ba5b42b08a8ccf01cd5562a762
#
_cell.length_a   1.000
_cell.length_b   1.000
_cell.length_c   1.000
_cell.angle_alpha   90.00
_cell.angle_beta   90.00
_cell.angle_gamma   90.00
#
_symmetry.space_group_name_H-M   'P 1'
#
loop_
_entity.id
_entity.type
_entity.pdbx_description
1 polymer ?
#
loop_
_entity_poly.entity_id
_entity_poly.type
_entity_poly.pdbx_seq_one_letter_code
_entity_poly.pdbx_strand_id
1 'polypeptide(L)'
;MSPSDATPATTPEREEVLALAERYLCPDRVRTFRALGGGIVMGRREGYRIHDVDGRSWWDLHLNGGVFNLGHRNPELVSTLVAALDELDIGNHHFPSVERALLAERLVELTPGARYAVFSSGGGEAVDLALKSARRATGRRRIVSASGSYHGHTGLALAAGDRSTAESFLSTGSDDEFVQVPYDDLDSLERALTEAPTAAVLLETIPATLGFPMPSPAYLAGVRALCDAHDTLYLADEVQTGLGRTCSLWAVEREGVVPDVLVTGKGLSGGLYPIAATLLSERAGAWLEDDGWANVSTFGGSELGCRVARSVLDITTRASTGQRVDTLARTFSDGLGAIATRHPDWLLEVRQAGLVIGLRFAHPLGGLVMTSVLHEAGVWAMFADFDRSVLQFKPGLLMTDAEAAEVLTRVAAAVDGLLDSGLLGSPELEARLGLLRGGDGRR
;
A
#
# COMPACT_ATOMS: atom_id res chain seq x y z
N MET A 1 28.42 -26.35 23.59
CA MET A 1 27.43 -27.21 22.96
C MET A 1 27.33 -26.79 21.51
N SER A 2 27.63 -27.69 20.59
CA SER A 2 27.65 -27.41 19.12
C SER A 2 26.23 -27.23 18.61
N PRO A 3 25.95 -26.33 17.64
CA PRO A 3 24.59 -26.08 17.12
C PRO A 3 24.00 -27.16 16.22
N SER A 4 24.54 -28.39 16.22
CA SER A 4 24.24 -29.40 15.20
C SER A 4 23.20 -30.47 15.55
N ASP A 5 22.54 -30.41 16.71
CA ASP A 5 21.60 -31.47 17.14
C ASP A 5 20.12 -31.05 17.21
N ALA A 6 19.74 -29.95 16.53
CA ALA A 6 18.34 -29.69 16.33
C ALA A 6 17.85 -30.54 15.13
N THR A 7 17.11 -31.61 15.41
CA THR A 7 16.32 -32.32 14.39
C THR A 7 15.53 -31.26 13.60
N PRO A 8 15.62 -31.20 12.25
CA PRO A 8 14.84 -30.25 11.50
C PRO A 8 13.36 -30.50 11.83
N ALA A 9 12.68 -29.50 12.37
CA ALA A 9 11.25 -29.58 12.60
C ALA A 9 10.60 -29.93 11.27
N THR A 10 9.84 -31.03 11.24
CA THR A 10 9.06 -31.41 10.05
C THR A 10 8.15 -30.23 9.69
N THR A 11 8.26 -29.74 8.45
CA THR A 11 7.37 -28.67 7.97
C THR A 11 5.93 -29.18 8.06
N PRO A 12 5.02 -28.48 8.76
CA PRO A 12 3.63 -28.90 8.87
C PRO A 12 3.00 -29.02 7.47
N GLU A 13 2.10 -29.98 7.28
CA GLU A 13 1.33 -30.08 6.06
C GLU A 13 0.45 -28.84 5.85
N ARG A 14 0.14 -28.48 4.60
CA ARG A 14 -0.65 -27.32 4.24
C ARG A 14 -1.97 -27.19 5.03
N GLU A 15 -2.73 -28.29 5.11
CA GLU A 15 -4.01 -28.31 5.80
C GLU A 15 -3.87 -28.11 7.33
N GLU A 16 -2.80 -28.60 7.91
CA GLU A 16 -2.48 -28.35 9.32
C GLU A 16 -2.21 -26.85 9.58
N VAL A 17 -1.41 -26.20 8.72
CA VAL A 17 -1.14 -24.77 8.83
C VAL A 17 -2.41 -23.95 8.64
N LEU A 18 -3.27 -24.30 7.68
CA LEU A 18 -4.54 -23.61 7.46
C LEU A 18 -5.48 -23.80 8.67
N ALA A 19 -5.54 -24.99 9.26
CA ALA A 19 -6.35 -25.24 10.45
C ALA A 19 -5.85 -24.43 11.67
N LEU A 20 -4.53 -24.36 11.86
CA LEU A 20 -3.93 -23.52 12.91
C LEU A 20 -4.21 -22.03 12.69
N ALA A 21 -4.07 -21.56 11.46
CA ALA A 21 -4.35 -20.17 11.09
C ALA A 21 -5.84 -19.82 11.27
N GLU A 22 -6.75 -20.72 10.88
CA GLU A 22 -8.19 -20.54 11.07
C GLU A 22 -8.54 -20.52 12.57
N ARG A 23 -7.89 -21.36 13.38
CA ARG A 23 -8.19 -21.44 14.82
C ARG A 23 -7.62 -20.28 15.62
N TYR A 24 -6.41 -19.79 15.29
CA TYR A 24 -5.64 -18.92 16.19
C TYR A 24 -5.25 -17.56 15.60
N LEU A 25 -5.31 -17.36 14.27
CA LEU A 25 -4.90 -16.11 13.63
C LEU A 25 -6.08 -15.29 13.12
N CYS A 26 -6.73 -15.77 12.06
CA CYS A 26 -7.81 -15.04 11.40
C CYS A 26 -8.79 -16.01 10.71
N PRO A 27 -9.81 -16.50 11.42
CA PRO A 27 -10.77 -17.48 10.89
C PRO A 27 -11.43 -17.05 9.58
N ASP A 28 -11.92 -15.82 9.54
CA ASP A 28 -12.66 -15.31 8.37
C ASP A 28 -11.77 -15.19 7.14
N ARG A 29 -10.55 -14.70 7.28
CA ARG A 29 -9.59 -14.57 6.18
C ARG A 29 -9.23 -15.93 5.57
N VAL A 30 -9.04 -16.96 6.40
CA VAL A 30 -8.73 -18.32 5.92
C VAL A 30 -9.92 -18.86 5.12
N ARG A 31 -11.15 -18.73 5.62
CA ARG A 31 -12.38 -19.16 4.91
C ARG A 31 -12.55 -18.42 3.59
N THR A 32 -12.34 -17.09 3.59
CA THR A 32 -12.43 -16.26 2.38
C THR A 32 -11.46 -16.73 1.31
N PHE A 33 -10.18 -16.92 1.64
CA PHE A 33 -9.20 -17.38 0.65
C PHE A 33 -9.44 -18.82 0.20
N ARG A 34 -9.93 -19.71 1.06
CA ARG A 34 -10.36 -21.05 0.64
C ARG A 34 -11.52 -20.97 -0.38
N ALA A 35 -12.52 -20.11 -0.13
CA ALA A 35 -13.65 -19.91 -1.04
C ALA A 35 -13.22 -19.33 -2.41
N LEU A 36 -12.18 -18.50 -2.44
CA LEU A 36 -11.58 -17.97 -3.67
C LEU A 36 -10.70 -19.00 -4.43
N GLY A 37 -10.66 -20.26 -3.97
CA GLY A 37 -9.79 -21.31 -4.55
C GLY A 37 -8.32 -21.19 -4.11
N GLY A 38 -7.99 -20.20 -3.25
CA GLY A 38 -6.65 -19.87 -2.84
C GLY A 38 -6.10 -20.77 -1.72
N GLY A 39 -6.28 -20.42 -0.52
CA GLY A 39 -5.69 -21.15 0.61
C GLY A 39 -4.16 -21.32 0.48
N ILE A 40 -3.45 -20.30 -0.04
CA ILE A 40 -1.99 -20.31 -0.17
C ILE A 40 -1.38 -20.34 1.23
N VAL A 41 -0.55 -21.33 1.50
CA VAL A 41 0.34 -21.34 2.65
C VAL A 41 1.74 -20.97 2.18
N MET A 42 2.20 -19.82 2.62
CA MET A 42 3.43 -19.20 2.12
C MET A 42 4.66 -20.09 2.37
N GLY A 43 5.27 -20.54 1.28
CA GLY A 43 6.57 -21.24 1.26
C GLY A 43 7.71 -20.30 0.82
N ARG A 44 8.49 -20.73 -0.19
CA ARG A 44 9.60 -19.95 -0.77
C ARG A 44 9.09 -18.70 -1.49
N ARG A 45 9.87 -17.62 -1.44
CA ARG A 45 9.64 -16.38 -2.20
C ARG A 45 10.94 -15.98 -2.89
N GLU A 46 10.83 -15.49 -4.13
CA GLU A 46 12.01 -15.04 -4.89
C GLU A 46 11.58 -14.14 -6.04
N GLY A 47 12.24 -12.99 -6.20
CA GLY A 47 11.88 -12.04 -7.24
C GLY A 47 10.41 -11.63 -7.12
N TYR A 48 9.65 -11.85 -8.17
CA TYR A 48 8.21 -11.56 -8.18
C TYR A 48 7.35 -12.83 -8.15
N ARG A 49 7.90 -13.93 -7.62
CA ARG A 49 7.18 -15.18 -7.44
C ARG A 49 7.03 -15.56 -5.98
N ILE A 50 5.84 -16.03 -5.63
CA ILE A 50 5.54 -16.70 -4.38
C ILE A 50 5.27 -18.17 -4.66
N HIS A 51 5.70 -19.03 -3.75
CA HIS A 51 5.43 -20.46 -3.80
C HIS A 51 4.72 -20.85 -2.51
N ASP A 52 3.77 -21.77 -2.59
CA ASP A 52 3.25 -22.39 -1.37
C ASP A 52 4.13 -23.53 -0.89
N VAL A 53 3.77 -24.07 0.27
CA VAL A 53 4.50 -25.22 0.86
C VAL A 53 4.42 -26.50 -0.01
N ASP A 54 3.41 -26.60 -0.90
CA ASP A 54 3.23 -27.72 -1.82
C ASP A 54 3.98 -27.49 -3.15
N GLY A 55 4.69 -26.36 -3.30
CA GLY A 55 5.50 -26.05 -4.47
C GLY A 55 4.74 -25.41 -5.63
N ARG A 56 3.43 -25.13 -5.52
CA ARG A 56 2.71 -24.33 -6.50
C ARG A 56 3.23 -22.91 -6.49
N SER A 57 3.17 -22.18 -7.61
CA SER A 57 3.74 -20.84 -7.71
C SER A 57 2.83 -19.86 -8.44
N TRP A 58 2.94 -18.60 -8.03
CA TRP A 58 2.20 -17.47 -8.61
C TRP A 58 3.13 -16.29 -8.87
N TRP A 59 2.87 -15.55 -9.93
CA TRP A 59 3.35 -14.20 -10.07
C TRP A 59 2.63 -13.30 -9.05
N ASP A 60 3.37 -12.62 -8.19
CA ASP A 60 2.81 -11.71 -7.21
C ASP A 60 2.64 -10.30 -7.80
N LEU A 61 1.43 -9.99 -8.23
CA LEU A 61 1.01 -8.67 -8.74
C LEU A 61 0.24 -7.86 -7.70
N HIS A 62 0.17 -8.34 -6.46
CA HIS A 62 -0.33 -7.57 -5.34
C HIS A 62 0.81 -6.97 -4.50
N LEU A 63 1.94 -7.66 -4.41
CA LEU A 63 3.16 -7.26 -3.70
C LEU A 63 2.91 -6.80 -2.26
N ASN A 64 1.87 -7.33 -1.61
CA ASN A 64 1.40 -6.87 -0.30
C ASN A 64 1.23 -5.34 -0.23
N GLY A 65 0.55 -4.75 -1.23
CA GLY A 65 0.36 -3.31 -1.33
C GLY A 65 1.62 -2.52 -1.69
N GLY A 66 2.63 -3.15 -2.29
CA GLY A 66 3.87 -2.51 -2.68
C GLY A 66 5.04 -2.69 -1.70
N VAL A 67 4.90 -3.54 -0.68
CA VAL A 67 6.01 -3.91 0.21
C VAL A 67 7.17 -4.50 -0.57
N PHE A 68 6.88 -5.35 -1.57
CA PHE A 68 7.88 -6.05 -2.36
C PHE A 68 8.15 -5.39 -3.71
N ASN A 69 8.17 -4.06 -3.76
CA ASN A 69 8.45 -3.28 -4.97
C ASN A 69 9.70 -3.73 -5.73
N LEU A 70 10.77 -4.03 -4.98
CA LEU A 70 12.08 -4.44 -5.52
C LEU A 70 12.22 -5.97 -5.59
N GLY A 71 11.12 -6.70 -5.44
CA GLY A 71 11.06 -8.16 -5.43
C GLY A 71 11.22 -8.77 -4.04
N HIS A 72 10.65 -9.96 -3.87
CA HIS A 72 10.82 -10.76 -2.66
C HIS A 72 12.28 -11.12 -2.47
N ARG A 73 12.81 -10.90 -1.25
CA ARG A 73 14.17 -11.26 -0.88
C ARG A 73 15.22 -10.73 -1.87
N ASN A 74 15.07 -9.47 -2.29
CA ASN A 74 16.05 -8.83 -3.18
C ASN A 74 17.48 -9.07 -2.65
N PRO A 75 18.40 -9.64 -3.46
CA PRO A 75 19.71 -10.08 -2.97
C PRO A 75 20.58 -8.96 -2.38
N GLU A 76 20.49 -7.75 -2.95
CA GLU A 76 21.23 -6.58 -2.47
C GLU A 76 20.73 -6.18 -1.07
N LEU A 77 19.39 -6.15 -0.88
CA LEU A 77 18.79 -5.82 0.42
C LEU A 77 19.04 -6.91 1.46
N VAL A 78 18.98 -8.19 1.08
CA VAL A 78 19.31 -9.32 1.98
C VAL A 78 20.76 -9.22 2.44
N SER A 79 21.70 -8.97 1.52
CA SER A 79 23.11 -8.79 1.84
C SER A 79 23.34 -7.62 2.80
N THR A 80 22.65 -6.50 2.57
CA THR A 80 22.69 -5.33 3.45
C THR A 80 22.22 -5.66 4.87
N LEU A 81 21.08 -6.36 4.99
CA LEU A 81 20.54 -6.73 6.31
C LEU A 81 21.45 -7.71 7.05
N VAL A 82 21.98 -8.72 6.36
CA VAL A 82 22.89 -9.72 6.95
C VAL A 82 24.15 -9.02 7.48
N ALA A 83 24.76 -8.13 6.68
CA ALA A 83 25.92 -7.38 7.13
C ALA A 83 25.62 -6.46 8.32
N ALA A 84 24.42 -5.86 8.35
CA ALA A 84 24.02 -5.01 9.47
C ALA A 84 23.84 -5.78 10.79
N LEU A 85 23.45 -7.04 10.75
CA LEU A 85 23.27 -7.88 11.95
C LEU A 85 24.57 -8.19 12.67
N ASP A 86 25.73 -8.05 12.04
CA ASP A 86 27.03 -8.23 12.67
C ASP A 86 27.40 -7.05 13.62
N GLU A 87 26.74 -5.88 13.46
CA GLU A 87 27.12 -4.63 14.13
C GLU A 87 25.98 -3.99 14.93
N LEU A 88 24.72 -4.23 14.56
CA LEU A 88 23.57 -3.47 15.02
C LEU A 88 22.52 -4.37 15.65
N ASP A 89 21.73 -3.79 16.54
CA ASP A 89 20.52 -4.37 17.12
C ASP A 89 19.25 -3.63 16.67
N ILE A 90 18.11 -3.97 17.27
CA ILE A 90 16.81 -3.44 16.84
C ILE A 90 16.21 -2.37 17.76
N GLY A 91 16.82 -2.10 18.91
CA GLY A 91 16.29 -1.13 19.86
C GLY A 91 16.49 0.31 19.36
N ASN A 92 15.50 1.18 19.61
CA ASN A 92 15.68 2.61 19.42
C ASN A 92 16.24 3.21 20.69
N HIS A 93 17.52 3.53 20.69
CA HIS A 93 18.19 4.17 21.80
C HIS A 93 17.91 5.69 21.83
N HIS A 94 18.02 6.29 23.01
CA HIS A 94 17.86 7.75 23.18
C HIS A 94 18.96 8.58 22.53
N PHE A 95 20.03 7.93 22.08
CA PHE A 95 21.16 8.59 21.44
C PHE A 95 20.99 8.73 19.94
N PRO A 96 21.58 9.78 19.32
CA PRO A 96 21.71 9.86 17.87
C PRO A 96 22.37 8.60 17.31
N SER A 97 21.92 8.15 16.15
CA SER A 97 22.46 6.99 15.45
C SER A 97 22.87 7.40 14.03
N VAL A 98 23.99 6.86 13.55
CA VAL A 98 24.48 7.12 12.20
C VAL A 98 23.44 6.72 11.17
N GLU A 99 22.85 5.52 11.30
CA GLU A 99 21.90 5.00 10.33
C GLU A 99 20.62 5.84 10.27
N ARG A 100 20.11 6.25 11.43
CA ARG A 100 18.91 7.13 11.51
C ARG A 100 19.19 8.50 10.91
N ALA A 101 20.33 9.10 11.23
CA ALA A 101 20.71 10.43 10.74
C ALA A 101 20.86 10.44 9.21
N LEU A 102 21.58 9.47 8.65
CA LEU A 102 21.79 9.36 7.21
C LEU A 102 20.50 9.03 6.44
N LEU A 103 19.60 8.21 7.01
CA LEU A 103 18.30 7.96 6.39
C LEU A 103 17.42 9.20 6.44
N ALA A 104 17.40 9.93 7.56
CA ALA A 104 16.64 11.17 7.69
C ALA A 104 17.11 12.23 6.69
N GLU A 105 18.42 12.46 6.61
CA GLU A 105 19.03 13.35 5.62
C GLU A 105 18.59 12.98 4.20
N ARG A 106 18.76 11.70 3.83
CA ARG A 106 18.42 11.23 2.49
C ARG A 106 16.94 11.38 2.14
N LEU A 107 16.03 11.09 3.07
CA LEU A 107 14.58 11.26 2.86
C LEU A 107 14.19 12.74 2.73
N VAL A 108 14.77 13.62 3.55
CA VAL A 108 14.52 15.06 3.49
C VAL A 108 15.03 15.64 2.16
N GLU A 109 16.23 15.27 1.72
CA GLU A 109 16.77 15.68 0.41
C GLU A 109 15.89 15.24 -0.77
N LEU A 110 15.29 14.06 -0.68
CA LEU A 110 14.44 13.48 -1.72
C LEU A 110 12.97 13.95 -1.67
N THR A 111 12.60 14.75 -0.67
CA THR A 111 11.18 15.13 -0.46
C THR A 111 11.04 16.66 -0.42
N PRO A 112 10.56 17.28 -1.50
CA PRO A 112 10.35 18.73 -1.52
C PRO A 112 9.49 19.20 -0.35
N GLY A 113 9.90 20.27 0.33
CA GLY A 113 9.20 20.85 1.47
C GLY A 113 9.42 20.15 2.81
N ALA A 114 10.04 18.99 2.86
CA ALA A 114 10.38 18.32 4.11
C ALA A 114 11.57 18.99 4.82
N ARG A 115 11.47 19.11 6.14
CA ARG A 115 12.53 19.60 7.03
C ARG A 115 12.97 18.54 8.04
N TYR A 116 12.04 17.70 8.47
CA TYR A 116 12.28 16.65 9.47
C TYR A 116 11.75 15.31 8.98
N ALA A 117 12.42 14.24 9.42
CA ALA A 117 11.96 12.87 9.23
C ALA A 117 11.82 12.19 10.60
N VAL A 118 10.63 11.65 10.89
CA VAL A 118 10.36 10.88 12.11
C VAL A 118 9.98 9.46 11.70
N PHE A 119 10.65 8.48 12.30
CA PHE A 119 10.47 7.07 11.95
C PHE A 119 9.46 6.35 12.82
N SER A 120 8.78 5.38 12.23
CA SER A 120 7.80 4.49 12.82
C SER A 120 8.02 3.06 12.37
N SER A 121 7.42 2.08 13.05
CA SER A 121 7.52 0.67 12.67
C SER A 121 6.59 0.29 11.52
N GLY A 122 5.54 1.07 11.27
CA GLY A 122 4.56 0.81 10.22
C GLY A 122 3.78 2.04 9.78
N GLY A 123 3.11 1.94 8.61
CA GLY A 123 2.39 3.06 8.00
C GLY A 123 1.31 3.67 8.90
N GLY A 124 0.51 2.85 9.59
CA GLY A 124 -0.52 3.36 10.51
C GLY A 124 0.05 4.22 11.65
N GLU A 125 1.17 3.78 12.26
CA GLU A 125 1.88 4.56 13.28
C GLU A 125 2.43 5.87 12.69
N ALA A 126 2.93 5.85 11.46
CA ALA A 126 3.42 7.04 10.77
C ALA A 126 2.29 8.03 10.45
N VAL A 127 1.11 7.53 10.06
CA VAL A 127 -0.10 8.37 9.87
C VAL A 127 -0.58 8.94 11.22
N ASP A 128 -0.61 8.14 12.30
CA ASP A 128 -0.94 8.65 13.64
C ASP A 128 -0.02 9.83 14.03
N LEU A 129 1.27 9.72 13.72
CA LEU A 129 2.23 10.79 13.97
C LEU A 129 1.95 12.03 13.10
N ALA A 130 1.64 11.84 11.80
CA ALA A 130 1.28 12.93 10.91
C ALA A 130 0.08 13.72 11.43
N LEU A 131 -0.97 13.02 11.86
CA LEU A 131 -2.18 13.62 12.43
C LEU A 131 -1.91 14.35 13.75
N LYS A 132 -1.12 13.73 14.64
CA LYS A 132 -0.68 14.38 15.90
C LYS A 132 0.11 15.66 15.63
N SER A 133 1.04 15.62 14.68
CA SER A 133 1.86 16.76 14.29
C SER A 133 1.02 17.89 13.72
N ALA A 134 0.07 17.57 12.84
CA ALA A 134 -0.86 18.55 12.28
C ALA A 134 -1.72 19.23 13.35
N ARG A 135 -2.27 18.44 14.28
CA ARG A 135 -3.03 18.98 15.42
C ARG A 135 -2.20 19.90 16.30
N ARG A 136 -0.97 19.50 16.59
CA ARG A 136 -0.06 20.29 17.42
C ARG A 136 0.37 21.60 16.73
N ALA A 137 0.66 21.54 15.43
CA ALA A 137 1.06 22.70 14.64
C ALA A 137 -0.04 23.73 14.45
N THR A 138 -1.30 23.30 14.40
CA THR A 138 -2.46 24.19 14.15
C THR A 138 -3.26 24.53 15.39
N GLY A 139 -3.13 23.77 16.47
CA GLY A 139 -3.99 23.86 17.65
C GLY A 139 -5.44 23.41 17.39
N ARG A 140 -5.70 22.78 16.25
CA ARG A 140 -7.04 22.34 15.81
C ARG A 140 -7.15 20.82 15.92
N ARG A 141 -8.38 20.30 16.07
CA ARG A 141 -8.61 18.87 16.26
C ARG A 141 -9.12 18.19 14.99
N ARG A 142 -9.93 18.90 14.18
CA ARG A 142 -10.66 18.36 13.04
C ARG A 142 -9.70 17.92 11.93
N ILE A 143 -9.99 16.74 11.36
CA ILE A 143 -9.32 16.15 10.21
C ILE A 143 -10.35 15.91 9.10
N VAL A 144 -10.02 16.24 7.87
CA VAL A 144 -10.80 15.87 6.69
C VAL A 144 -10.03 14.81 5.91
N SER A 145 -10.72 13.74 5.48
CA SER A 145 -10.14 12.67 4.67
C SER A 145 -11.11 12.23 3.58
N ALA A 146 -10.66 11.36 2.66
CA ALA A 146 -11.54 10.81 1.63
C ALA A 146 -12.38 9.65 2.17
N SER A 147 -13.65 9.56 1.75
CA SER A 147 -14.51 8.41 2.04
C SER A 147 -13.93 7.14 1.43
N GLY A 148 -13.94 6.04 2.18
CA GLY A 148 -13.39 4.75 1.74
C GLY A 148 -11.86 4.71 1.66
N SER A 149 -11.14 5.66 2.29
CA SER A 149 -9.68 5.65 2.36
C SER A 149 -9.15 4.63 3.36
N TYR A 150 -7.88 4.23 3.18
CA TYR A 150 -7.17 3.33 4.07
C TYR A 150 -5.85 3.95 4.52
N HIS A 151 -5.78 4.31 5.79
CA HIS A 151 -4.59 4.95 6.38
C HIS A 151 -3.91 4.07 7.46
N GLY A 152 -4.37 2.85 7.63
CA GLY A 152 -3.94 1.93 8.69
C GLY A 152 -5.03 1.71 9.73
N HIS A 153 -4.78 0.77 10.65
CA HIS A 153 -5.75 0.36 11.68
C HIS A 153 -5.25 0.65 13.10
N THR A 154 -4.36 1.63 13.25
CA THR A 154 -3.97 2.16 14.56
C THR A 154 -4.78 3.42 14.88
N GLY A 155 -4.91 3.76 16.12
CA GLY A 155 -5.51 4.95 16.72
C GLY A 155 -6.22 5.96 15.79
N LEU A 156 -5.55 7.10 15.54
CA LEU A 156 -6.10 8.17 14.72
C LEU A 156 -6.17 7.80 13.23
N ALA A 157 -5.25 6.95 12.76
CA ALA A 157 -5.25 6.47 11.38
C ALA A 157 -6.51 5.67 11.05
N LEU A 158 -6.99 4.82 11.98
CA LEU A 158 -8.26 4.11 11.84
C LEU A 158 -9.45 5.07 11.79
N ALA A 159 -9.47 6.07 12.69
CA ALA A 159 -10.54 7.06 12.74
C ALA A 159 -10.62 7.95 11.49
N ALA A 160 -9.46 8.24 10.87
CA ALA A 160 -9.38 9.00 9.62
C ALA A 160 -9.64 8.14 8.36
N GLY A 161 -9.58 6.80 8.48
CA GLY A 161 -9.85 5.85 7.41
C GLY A 161 -11.34 5.65 7.15
N ASP A 162 -11.70 4.50 6.56
CA ASP A 162 -13.10 4.16 6.29
C ASP A 162 -13.96 4.18 7.56
N ARG A 163 -15.08 4.93 7.48
CA ARG A 163 -15.95 5.16 8.64
C ARG A 163 -16.60 3.88 9.16
N SER A 164 -17.01 2.97 8.28
CA SER A 164 -17.67 1.73 8.70
C SER A 164 -16.72 0.83 9.50
N THR A 165 -15.47 0.80 9.10
CA THR A 165 -14.40 0.09 9.83
C THR A 165 -14.15 0.74 11.19
N ALA A 166 -14.02 2.07 11.24
CA ALA A 166 -13.84 2.80 12.50
C ALA A 166 -15.02 2.62 13.47
N GLU A 167 -16.26 2.62 12.96
CA GLU A 167 -17.47 2.35 13.74
C GLU A 167 -17.49 0.95 14.34
N SER A 168 -17.01 -0.07 13.59
CA SER A 168 -16.96 -1.45 14.07
C SER A 168 -16.03 -1.64 15.29
N PHE A 169 -15.04 -0.75 15.44
CA PHE A 169 -14.10 -0.72 16.57
C PHE A 169 -14.40 0.40 17.58
N LEU A 170 -15.53 1.12 17.45
CA LEU A 170 -15.90 2.28 18.30
C LEU A 170 -14.81 3.37 18.32
N SER A 171 -14.17 3.61 17.19
CA SER A 171 -12.97 4.46 17.04
C SER A 171 -13.20 5.68 16.15
N THR A 172 -14.43 6.18 16.06
CA THR A 172 -14.81 7.31 15.17
C THR A 172 -14.41 8.68 15.69
N GLY A 173 -13.98 8.79 16.94
CA GLY A 173 -13.80 10.09 17.60
C GLY A 173 -15.14 10.79 17.91
N SER A 174 -15.12 12.11 18.16
CA SER A 174 -16.33 12.93 18.27
C SER A 174 -16.91 13.24 16.87
N ASP A 175 -18.18 13.63 16.80
CA ASP A 175 -18.91 13.78 15.53
C ASP A 175 -18.24 14.71 14.50
N ASP A 176 -17.53 15.74 14.98
CA ASP A 176 -16.87 16.73 14.10
C ASP A 176 -15.36 16.50 13.95
N GLU A 177 -14.81 15.46 14.57
CA GLU A 177 -13.37 15.27 14.66
C GLU A 177 -12.78 14.71 13.38
N PHE A 178 -13.47 13.75 12.76
CA PHE A 178 -13.09 13.11 11.51
C PHE A 178 -14.22 13.22 10.50
N VAL A 179 -14.01 14.04 9.47
CA VAL A 179 -14.98 14.32 8.42
C VAL A 179 -14.51 13.70 7.12
N GLN A 180 -15.40 13.02 6.42
CA GLN A 180 -15.10 12.39 5.15
C GLN A 180 -15.80 13.09 3.99
N VAL A 181 -15.07 13.30 2.90
CA VAL A 181 -15.58 13.85 1.63
C VAL A 181 -15.32 12.85 0.50
N PRO A 182 -16.08 12.87 -0.59
CA PRO A 182 -15.76 12.05 -1.75
C PRO A 182 -14.35 12.39 -2.29
N TYR A 183 -13.61 11.38 -2.73
CA TYR A 183 -12.34 11.59 -3.41
C TYR A 183 -12.59 12.25 -4.78
N ASP A 184 -11.71 13.16 -5.18
CA ASP A 184 -11.79 13.92 -6.44
C ASP A 184 -12.97 14.91 -6.50
N ASP A 185 -13.43 15.42 -5.34
CA ASP A 185 -14.51 16.41 -5.21
C ASP A 185 -14.05 17.63 -4.40
N LEU A 186 -13.53 18.64 -5.12
CA LEU A 186 -13.05 19.90 -4.50
C LEU A 186 -14.19 20.70 -3.87
N ASP A 187 -15.40 20.66 -4.42
CA ASP A 187 -16.54 21.40 -3.87
C ASP A 187 -16.94 20.86 -2.49
N SER A 188 -16.94 19.55 -2.33
CA SER A 188 -17.19 18.92 -1.02
C SER A 188 -16.06 19.19 -0.04
N LEU A 189 -14.81 19.21 -0.49
CA LEU A 189 -13.66 19.58 0.35
C LEU A 189 -13.76 21.04 0.81
N GLU A 190 -14.05 21.98 -0.10
CA GLU A 190 -14.19 23.40 0.23
C GLU A 190 -15.30 23.64 1.25
N ARG A 191 -16.46 22.99 1.06
CA ARG A 191 -17.56 23.05 2.06
C ARG A 191 -17.10 22.59 3.43
N ALA A 192 -16.43 21.43 3.49
CA ALA A 192 -15.95 20.87 4.76
C ALA A 192 -14.93 21.80 5.45
N LEU A 193 -14.03 22.43 4.70
CA LEU A 193 -13.04 23.36 5.23
C LEU A 193 -13.67 24.70 5.67
N THR A 194 -14.73 25.14 4.98
CA THR A 194 -15.46 26.37 5.33
C THR A 194 -16.31 26.21 6.60
N GLU A 195 -16.83 25.01 6.85
CA GLU A 195 -17.73 24.71 7.97
C GLU A 195 -17.05 24.90 9.34
N ALA A 196 -15.80 24.44 9.49
CA ALA A 196 -15.08 24.57 10.75
C ALA A 196 -13.55 24.55 10.56
N PRO A 197 -12.79 25.20 11.48
CA PRO A 197 -11.33 25.19 11.47
C PRO A 197 -10.79 23.74 11.49
N THR A 198 -10.03 23.38 10.47
CA THR A 198 -9.50 22.04 10.24
C THR A 198 -7.98 22.02 10.45
N ALA A 199 -7.47 20.98 11.12
CA ALA A 199 -6.04 20.80 11.32
C ALA A 199 -5.35 20.33 10.05
N ALA A 200 -5.95 19.34 9.37
CA ALA A 200 -5.37 18.76 8.18
C ALA A 200 -6.42 18.15 7.24
N VAL A 201 -6.05 18.12 5.97
CA VAL A 201 -6.62 17.24 4.95
C VAL A 201 -5.64 16.09 4.76
N LEU A 202 -6.09 14.84 4.97
CA LEU A 202 -5.32 13.62 4.78
C LEU A 202 -5.86 12.85 3.57
N LEU A 203 -5.01 12.63 2.56
CA LEU A 203 -5.39 11.88 1.36
C LEU A 203 -4.32 10.85 0.99
N GLU A 204 -4.74 9.64 0.61
CA GLU A 204 -3.93 8.81 -0.30
C GLU A 204 -3.84 9.54 -1.64
N THR A 205 -2.65 9.65 -2.21
CA THR A 205 -2.49 10.34 -3.52
C THR A 205 -3.29 9.65 -4.61
N ILE A 206 -3.34 8.31 -4.61
CA ILE A 206 -4.23 7.49 -5.44
C ILE A 206 -4.79 6.36 -4.55
N PRO A 207 -6.06 6.44 -4.14
CA PRO A 207 -6.63 5.51 -3.17
C PRO A 207 -6.71 4.07 -3.68
N ALA A 208 -6.06 3.15 -2.96
CA ALA A 208 -6.00 1.76 -3.36
C ALA A 208 -7.29 0.99 -3.10
N THR A 209 -7.91 1.22 -1.96
CA THR A 209 -9.16 0.55 -1.56
C THR A 209 -10.34 0.92 -2.45
N LEU A 210 -10.29 2.09 -3.10
CA LEU A 210 -11.25 2.56 -4.09
C LEU A 210 -10.93 2.08 -5.52
N GLY A 211 -9.93 1.19 -5.70
CA GLY A 211 -9.58 0.66 -7.00
C GLY A 211 -8.78 1.62 -7.87
N PHE A 212 -7.93 2.43 -7.26
CA PHE A 212 -7.05 3.38 -7.92
C PHE A 212 -7.79 4.37 -8.85
N PRO A 213 -8.80 5.11 -8.37
CA PRO A 213 -9.34 6.20 -9.15
C PRO A 213 -8.21 7.18 -9.43
N MET A 214 -7.99 7.52 -10.70
CA MET A 214 -7.02 8.53 -11.06
C MET A 214 -7.58 9.90 -10.73
N PRO A 215 -6.84 10.77 -10.03
CA PRO A 215 -7.30 12.13 -9.76
C PRO A 215 -7.53 12.86 -11.07
N SER A 216 -8.58 13.68 -11.14
CA SER A 216 -8.81 14.57 -12.27
C SER A 216 -7.67 15.60 -12.39
N PRO A 217 -7.39 16.13 -13.57
CA PRO A 217 -6.37 17.15 -13.75
C PRO A 217 -6.56 18.31 -12.76
N ALA A 218 -5.47 18.72 -12.11
CA ALA A 218 -5.42 19.77 -11.09
C ALA A 218 -6.17 19.48 -9.77
N TYR A 219 -6.68 18.26 -9.52
CA TYR A 219 -7.33 17.96 -8.23
C TYR A 219 -6.40 18.18 -7.04
N LEU A 220 -5.21 17.58 -7.07
CA LEU A 220 -4.25 17.72 -5.96
C LEU A 220 -3.75 19.16 -5.81
N ALA A 221 -3.60 19.90 -6.91
CA ALA A 221 -3.29 21.33 -6.87
C ALA A 221 -4.44 22.14 -6.25
N GLY A 222 -5.69 21.78 -6.54
CA GLY A 222 -6.87 22.34 -5.89
C GLY A 222 -6.93 22.05 -4.40
N VAL A 223 -6.63 20.82 -3.99
CA VAL A 223 -6.49 20.43 -2.56
C VAL A 223 -5.45 21.33 -1.87
N ARG A 224 -4.26 21.49 -2.49
CA ARG A 224 -3.21 22.36 -1.93
C ARG A 224 -3.71 23.82 -1.77
N ALA A 225 -4.33 24.37 -2.82
CA ALA A 225 -4.84 25.74 -2.80
C ALA A 225 -5.92 25.93 -1.72
N LEU A 226 -6.84 24.98 -1.55
CA LEU A 226 -7.86 25.03 -0.50
C LEU A 226 -7.23 24.93 0.90
N CYS A 227 -6.24 24.05 1.09
CA CYS A 227 -5.52 23.97 2.35
C CYS A 227 -4.82 25.29 2.71
N ASP A 228 -4.19 25.95 1.73
CA ASP A 228 -3.54 27.25 1.93
C ASP A 228 -4.57 28.35 2.28
N ALA A 229 -5.70 28.39 1.58
CA ALA A 229 -6.75 29.38 1.81
C ALA A 229 -7.38 29.25 3.20
N HIS A 230 -7.44 28.04 3.77
CA HIS A 230 -8.04 27.77 5.08
C HIS A 230 -7.01 27.58 6.20
N ASP A 231 -5.73 27.87 5.95
CA ASP A 231 -4.63 27.67 6.90
C ASP A 231 -4.61 26.25 7.50
N THR A 232 -4.90 25.26 6.65
CA THR A 232 -4.99 23.83 6.95
C THR A 232 -3.76 23.13 6.39
N LEU A 233 -3.25 22.08 7.05
CA LEU A 233 -2.12 21.30 6.53
C LEU A 233 -2.60 20.25 5.53
N TYR A 234 -1.86 20.07 4.42
CA TYR A 234 -2.05 18.97 3.49
C TYR A 234 -1.12 17.82 3.83
N LEU A 235 -1.68 16.65 4.15
CA LEU A 235 -0.97 15.40 4.46
C LEU A 235 -1.16 14.42 3.30
N ALA A 236 -0.07 14.07 2.62
CA ALA A 236 -0.08 13.07 1.55
C ALA A 236 0.32 11.70 2.09
N ASP A 237 -0.58 10.74 2.00
CA ASP A 237 -0.29 9.34 2.29
C ASP A 237 0.26 8.66 1.04
N GLU A 238 1.57 8.54 0.99
CA GLU A 238 2.35 7.89 -0.06
C GLU A 238 2.85 6.50 0.34
N VAL A 239 2.24 5.92 1.35
CA VAL A 239 2.62 4.59 1.86
C VAL A 239 2.52 3.52 0.77
N GLN A 240 1.59 3.66 -0.18
CA GLN A 240 1.43 2.72 -1.29
C GLN A 240 1.88 3.26 -2.64
N THR A 241 1.69 4.55 -2.89
CA THR A 241 1.96 5.19 -4.20
C THR A 241 3.39 5.65 -4.39
N GLY A 242 4.11 5.87 -3.30
CA GLY A 242 5.49 6.35 -3.32
C GLY A 242 6.53 5.33 -3.78
N LEU A 243 7.78 5.74 -3.70
CA LEU A 243 8.97 4.94 -3.98
C LEU A 243 9.01 4.43 -5.43
N GLY A 244 8.77 5.34 -6.38
CA GLY A 244 8.99 5.08 -7.80
C GLY A 244 7.84 4.38 -8.54
N ARG A 245 6.76 3.98 -7.85
CA ARG A 245 5.67 3.22 -8.48
C ARG A 245 4.93 3.97 -9.57
N THR A 246 4.85 5.29 -9.50
CA THR A 246 4.10 6.15 -10.43
C THR A 246 4.98 6.84 -11.47
N CYS A 247 6.18 6.32 -11.75
CA CYS A 247 7.24 6.93 -12.58
C CYS A 247 7.82 8.23 -11.98
N SER A 248 7.48 8.56 -10.75
CA SER A 248 8.10 9.60 -9.90
C SER A 248 8.38 9.01 -8.54
N LEU A 249 9.28 9.62 -7.77
CA LEU A 249 9.61 9.08 -6.44
C LEU A 249 8.38 9.13 -5.52
N TRP A 250 7.69 10.27 -5.51
CA TRP A 250 6.42 10.47 -4.83
C TRP A 250 5.32 10.76 -5.86
N ALA A 251 4.15 10.18 -5.69
CA ALA A 251 3.06 10.34 -6.65
C ALA A 251 2.55 11.79 -6.73
N VAL A 252 2.58 12.55 -5.63
CA VAL A 252 2.22 13.98 -5.60
C VAL A 252 3.07 14.85 -6.52
N GLU A 253 4.31 14.43 -6.85
CA GLU A 253 5.21 15.16 -7.76
C GLU A 253 4.66 15.24 -9.18
N ARG A 254 3.81 14.29 -9.58
CA ARG A 254 3.18 14.27 -10.91
C ARG A 254 2.32 15.52 -11.18
N GLU A 255 1.75 16.10 -10.13
CA GLU A 255 0.93 17.32 -10.19
C GLU A 255 1.72 18.56 -9.71
N GLY A 256 3.02 18.41 -9.45
CA GLY A 256 3.86 19.51 -8.93
C GLY A 256 3.47 19.99 -7.54
N VAL A 257 2.80 19.16 -6.76
CA VAL A 257 2.28 19.53 -5.43
C VAL A 257 3.28 19.20 -4.34
N VAL A 258 3.46 20.13 -3.40
CA VAL A 258 4.27 19.94 -2.21
C VAL A 258 3.34 19.89 -0.98
N PRO A 259 3.21 18.71 -0.32
CA PRO A 259 2.42 18.60 0.90
C PRO A 259 3.17 19.17 2.12
N ASP A 260 2.45 19.50 3.19
CA ASP A 260 3.06 19.86 4.47
C ASP A 260 3.63 18.65 5.20
N VAL A 261 3.05 17.48 4.97
CA VAL A 261 3.50 16.20 5.52
C VAL A 261 3.37 15.13 4.45
N LEU A 262 4.41 14.33 4.30
CA LEU A 262 4.38 13.14 3.46
C LEU A 262 4.63 11.90 4.32
N VAL A 263 3.77 10.88 4.19
CA VAL A 263 3.92 9.62 4.90
C VAL A 263 4.35 8.53 3.92
N THR A 264 5.40 7.79 4.26
CA THR A 264 5.90 6.66 3.47
C THR A 264 6.12 5.42 4.33
N GLY A 265 6.06 4.24 3.71
CA GLY A 265 6.22 2.96 4.40
C GLY A 265 6.28 1.82 3.39
N LYS A 266 5.65 0.67 3.71
CA LYS A 266 5.57 -0.50 2.80
C LYS A 266 6.88 -0.77 2.05
N GLY A 267 7.04 -0.26 0.83
CA GLY A 267 8.21 -0.44 -0.02
C GLY A 267 9.52 0.01 0.63
N LEU A 268 9.48 0.99 1.53
CA LEU A 268 10.66 1.47 2.27
C LEU A 268 11.33 0.35 3.10
N SER A 269 10.55 -0.65 3.52
CA SER A 269 11.03 -1.82 4.25
C SER A 269 11.82 -2.82 3.39
N GLY A 270 11.73 -2.72 2.05
CA GLY A 270 12.23 -3.75 1.14
C GLY A 270 11.65 -5.13 1.37
N GLY A 271 10.59 -5.24 2.19
CA GLY A 271 10.00 -6.50 2.63
C GLY A 271 10.88 -7.31 3.58
N LEU A 272 11.92 -6.69 4.15
CA LEU A 272 12.90 -7.36 5.03
C LEU A 272 12.86 -6.84 6.47
N TYR A 273 12.67 -5.52 6.67
CA TYR A 273 12.60 -4.96 8.00
C TYR A 273 11.52 -3.87 8.10
N PRO A 274 10.57 -3.97 9.07
CA PRO A 274 9.49 -3.00 9.20
C PRO A 274 10.02 -1.59 9.48
N ILE A 275 9.67 -0.64 8.61
CA ILE A 275 9.98 0.78 8.78
C ILE A 275 8.99 1.62 7.97
N ALA A 276 8.64 2.78 8.53
CA ALA A 276 7.89 3.84 7.90
C ALA A 276 8.46 5.19 8.34
N ALA A 277 8.15 6.24 7.60
CA ALA A 277 8.59 7.59 7.93
C ALA A 277 7.46 8.61 7.71
N THR A 278 7.42 9.59 8.59
CA THR A 278 6.62 10.80 8.47
C THR A 278 7.59 11.96 8.20
N LEU A 279 7.48 12.54 7.02
CA LEU A 279 8.30 13.65 6.56
C LEU A 279 7.53 14.94 6.79
N LEU A 280 8.05 15.82 7.61
CA LEU A 280 7.37 17.00 8.11
C LEU A 280 8.02 18.26 7.52
N SER A 281 7.19 19.21 7.07
CA SER A 281 7.63 20.57 6.79
C SER A 281 8.11 21.26 8.08
N GLU A 282 8.75 22.42 7.95
CA GLU A 282 9.17 23.22 9.10
C GLU A 282 7.98 23.52 10.01
N ARG A 283 6.82 23.93 9.47
CA ARG A 283 5.60 24.21 10.23
C ARG A 283 5.06 22.97 10.93
N ALA A 284 4.93 21.85 10.23
CA ALA A 284 4.36 20.63 10.80
C ALA A 284 5.26 19.98 11.86
N GLY A 285 6.57 20.18 11.76
CA GLY A 285 7.58 19.60 12.63
C GLY A 285 8.17 20.56 13.69
N ALA A 286 7.70 21.81 13.77
CA ALA A 286 8.24 22.81 14.70
C ALA A 286 8.30 22.36 16.17
N TRP A 287 7.37 21.50 16.58
CA TRP A 287 7.34 20.94 17.93
C TRP A 287 8.57 20.09 18.29
N LEU A 288 9.32 19.59 17.30
CA LEU A 288 10.55 18.82 17.53
C LEU A 288 11.68 19.66 18.13
N GLU A 289 11.66 20.98 17.91
CA GLU A 289 12.65 21.90 18.45
C GLU A 289 12.47 22.10 19.98
N ASP A 290 11.24 22.01 20.47
CA ASP A 290 10.90 22.32 21.87
C ASP A 290 10.61 21.08 22.71
N ASP A 291 10.15 19.96 22.09
CA ASP A 291 9.66 18.79 22.81
C ASP A 291 9.92 17.49 22.04
N GLY A 292 11.18 17.13 21.89
CA GLY A 292 11.61 15.92 21.21
C GLY A 292 11.15 14.62 21.90
N TRP A 293 10.60 14.68 23.10
CA TRP A 293 10.07 13.54 23.85
C TRP A 293 8.57 13.30 23.66
N ALA A 294 7.87 14.19 22.98
CA ALA A 294 6.42 14.08 22.76
C ALA A 294 6.02 12.85 21.94
N ASN A 295 6.94 12.26 21.18
CA ASN A 295 6.71 11.04 20.45
C ASN A 295 7.93 10.10 20.56
N VAL A 296 7.72 8.93 21.15
CA VAL A 296 8.74 7.88 21.31
C VAL A 296 8.19 6.58 20.73
N SER A 297 8.96 5.94 19.86
CA SER A 297 8.70 4.60 19.34
C SER A 297 9.89 3.71 19.61
N THR A 298 9.71 2.61 20.34
CA THR A 298 10.79 1.70 20.72
C THR A 298 11.50 1.09 19.53
N PHE A 299 10.76 0.79 18.46
CA PHE A 299 11.29 0.16 17.27
C PHE A 299 11.24 1.08 16.01
N GLY A 300 10.64 2.27 16.14
CA GLY A 300 10.63 3.27 15.08
C GLY A 300 12.04 3.77 14.81
N GLY A 301 12.51 3.65 13.57
CA GLY A 301 13.88 4.00 13.21
C GLY A 301 14.93 3.02 13.76
N SER A 302 14.58 1.75 13.96
CA SER A 302 15.56 0.69 14.22
C SER A 302 16.68 0.74 13.17
N GLU A 303 17.94 0.66 13.62
CA GLU A 303 19.10 0.87 12.75
C GLU A 303 19.19 -0.16 11.62
N LEU A 304 18.79 -1.41 11.87
CA LEU A 304 18.66 -2.43 10.82
C LEU A 304 17.68 -2.00 9.73
N GLY A 305 16.53 -1.46 10.13
CA GLY A 305 15.51 -0.95 9.21
C GLY A 305 16.01 0.28 8.45
N CYS A 306 16.72 1.19 9.13
CA CYS A 306 17.29 2.37 8.50
C CYS A 306 18.33 2.02 7.44
N ARG A 307 19.21 1.05 7.72
CA ARG A 307 20.22 0.59 6.75
C ARG A 307 19.58 -0.06 5.52
N VAL A 308 18.57 -0.91 5.72
CA VAL A 308 17.78 -1.50 4.61
C VAL A 308 17.07 -0.41 3.81
N ALA A 309 16.41 0.54 4.47
CA ALA A 309 15.66 1.61 3.82
C ALA A 309 16.56 2.52 2.96
N ARG A 310 17.79 2.81 3.41
CA ARG A 310 18.78 3.53 2.60
C ARG A 310 19.11 2.77 1.32
N SER A 311 19.38 1.47 1.40
CA SER A 311 19.59 0.64 0.21
C SER A 311 18.37 0.60 -0.70
N VAL A 312 17.14 0.58 -0.15
CA VAL A 312 15.91 0.70 -0.94
C VAL A 312 15.89 2.02 -1.71
N LEU A 313 16.18 3.15 -1.05
CA LEU A 313 16.23 4.46 -1.71
C LEU A 313 17.31 4.49 -2.79
N ASP A 314 18.50 3.95 -2.52
CA ASP A 314 19.59 3.90 -3.48
C ASP A 314 19.20 3.11 -4.74
N ILE A 315 18.55 1.94 -4.60
CA ILE A 315 18.06 1.16 -5.74
C ILE A 315 16.95 1.91 -6.48
N THR A 316 15.99 2.45 -5.74
CA THR A 316 14.81 3.11 -6.32
C THR A 316 15.17 4.37 -7.09
N THR A 317 16.15 5.15 -6.61
CA THR A 317 16.58 6.41 -7.24
C THR A 317 17.64 6.24 -8.33
N ARG A 318 18.08 5.01 -8.64
CA ARG A 318 18.97 4.77 -9.80
C ARG A 318 18.26 5.15 -11.10
N ALA A 319 18.96 5.83 -11.98
CA ALA A 319 18.44 6.17 -13.31
C ALA A 319 17.98 4.92 -14.09
N SER A 320 18.69 3.80 -13.95
CA SER A 320 18.31 2.51 -14.55
C SER A 320 16.98 1.97 -14.01
N THR A 321 16.69 2.15 -12.72
CA THR A 321 15.40 1.77 -12.13
C THR A 321 14.28 2.64 -12.69
N GLY A 322 14.45 3.96 -12.77
CA GLY A 322 13.47 4.86 -13.36
C GLY A 322 13.16 4.49 -14.82
N GLN A 323 14.19 4.29 -15.66
CA GLN A 323 14.04 3.85 -17.04
C GLN A 323 13.31 2.50 -17.14
N ARG A 324 13.59 1.59 -16.20
CA ARG A 324 12.91 0.30 -16.14
C ARG A 324 11.42 0.43 -15.83
N VAL A 325 11.07 1.26 -14.84
CA VAL A 325 9.68 1.53 -14.47
C VAL A 325 8.91 2.15 -15.65
N ASP A 326 9.50 3.12 -16.34
CA ASP A 326 8.90 3.75 -17.54
C ASP A 326 8.64 2.73 -18.65
N THR A 327 9.59 1.81 -18.88
CA THR A 327 9.46 0.74 -19.87
C THR A 327 8.34 -0.21 -19.48
N LEU A 328 8.32 -0.69 -18.24
CA LEU A 328 7.28 -1.58 -17.72
C LEU A 328 5.90 -0.93 -17.75
N ALA A 329 5.81 0.36 -17.39
CA ALA A 329 4.54 1.10 -17.43
C ALA A 329 3.95 1.10 -18.85
N ARG A 330 4.75 1.33 -19.88
CA ARG A 330 4.32 1.23 -21.29
C ARG A 330 3.93 -0.19 -21.66
N THR A 331 4.78 -1.18 -21.34
CA THR A 331 4.51 -2.60 -21.63
C THR A 331 3.17 -3.06 -21.07
N PHE A 332 2.89 -2.72 -19.80
CA PHE A 332 1.61 -3.07 -19.17
C PHE A 332 0.45 -2.25 -19.73
N SER A 333 0.64 -0.97 -20.04
CA SER A 333 -0.37 -0.13 -20.71
C SER A 333 -0.81 -0.74 -22.04
N ASP A 334 0.17 -1.07 -22.90
CA ASP A 334 -0.09 -1.62 -24.23
C ASP A 334 -0.74 -3.01 -24.13
N GLY A 335 -0.21 -3.89 -23.28
CA GLY A 335 -0.72 -5.25 -23.12
C GLY A 335 -2.12 -5.31 -22.52
N LEU A 336 -2.37 -4.56 -21.44
CA LEU A 336 -3.70 -4.50 -20.81
C LEU A 336 -4.71 -3.74 -21.70
N GLY A 337 -4.28 -2.69 -22.40
CA GLY A 337 -5.07 -2.00 -23.40
C GLY A 337 -5.50 -2.90 -24.56
N ALA A 338 -4.62 -3.79 -25.03
CA ALA A 338 -4.95 -4.79 -26.03
C ALA A 338 -6.01 -5.79 -25.54
N ILE A 339 -5.93 -6.22 -24.26
CA ILE A 339 -6.96 -7.07 -23.64
C ILE A 339 -8.30 -6.33 -23.55
N ALA A 340 -8.31 -5.07 -23.10
CA ALA A 340 -9.51 -4.25 -23.03
C ALA A 340 -10.14 -4.02 -24.42
N THR A 341 -9.32 -3.79 -25.44
CA THR A 341 -9.79 -3.63 -26.83
C THR A 341 -10.44 -4.92 -27.37
N ARG A 342 -9.92 -6.10 -26.99
CA ARG A 342 -10.48 -7.40 -27.39
C ARG A 342 -11.77 -7.73 -26.64
N HIS A 343 -11.90 -7.28 -25.41
CA HIS A 343 -13.01 -7.59 -24.52
C HIS A 343 -13.65 -6.31 -23.90
N PRO A 344 -14.14 -5.37 -24.75
CA PRO A 344 -14.62 -4.07 -24.27
C PRO A 344 -15.87 -4.16 -23.38
N ASP A 345 -16.65 -5.24 -23.51
CA ASP A 345 -17.83 -5.49 -22.70
C ASP A 345 -17.50 -6.14 -21.33
N TRP A 346 -16.23 -6.52 -21.11
CA TRP A 346 -15.78 -7.12 -19.85
C TRP A 346 -14.78 -6.25 -19.10
N LEU A 347 -13.64 -5.89 -19.71
CA LEU A 347 -12.64 -4.99 -19.14
C LEU A 347 -12.94 -3.57 -19.60
N LEU A 348 -13.71 -2.82 -18.78
CA LEU A 348 -14.25 -1.51 -19.15
C LEU A 348 -13.21 -0.39 -19.08
N GLU A 349 -12.23 -0.50 -18.17
CA GLU A 349 -11.29 0.58 -17.90
C GLU A 349 -9.97 0.04 -17.36
N VAL A 350 -8.87 0.59 -17.85
CA VAL A 350 -7.53 0.42 -17.29
C VAL A 350 -7.10 1.76 -16.68
N ARG A 351 -7.17 1.88 -15.37
CA ARG A 351 -6.68 3.02 -14.60
C ARG A 351 -5.19 2.83 -14.37
N GLN A 352 -4.36 3.78 -14.74
CA GLN A 352 -2.92 3.57 -14.63
C GLN A 352 -2.13 4.85 -14.33
N ALA A 353 -1.28 4.75 -13.31
CA ALA A 353 -0.22 5.71 -13.02
C ALA A 353 1.09 4.93 -12.79
N GLY A 354 1.95 4.87 -13.80
CA GLY A 354 3.14 4.02 -13.77
C GLY A 354 2.78 2.54 -13.59
N LEU A 355 3.17 1.96 -12.46
CA LEU A 355 2.89 0.57 -12.05
C LEU A 355 1.85 0.46 -10.93
N VAL A 356 1.06 1.49 -10.72
CA VAL A 356 -0.20 1.47 -9.97
C VAL A 356 -1.32 1.32 -10.97
N ILE A 357 -1.97 0.15 -11.02
CA ILE A 357 -2.94 -0.19 -12.06
C ILE A 357 -4.22 -0.72 -11.44
N GLY A 358 -5.38 -0.19 -11.85
CA GLY A 358 -6.72 -0.69 -11.53
C GLY A 358 -7.39 -1.20 -12.80
N LEU A 359 -7.85 -2.45 -12.79
CA LEU A 359 -8.60 -3.06 -13.89
C LEU A 359 -10.08 -3.13 -13.50
N ARG A 360 -10.93 -2.30 -14.12
CA ARG A 360 -12.36 -2.25 -13.81
C ARG A 360 -13.16 -3.10 -14.80
N PHE A 361 -13.93 -4.00 -14.25
CA PHE A 361 -14.75 -4.95 -15.01
C PHE A 361 -16.24 -4.57 -15.01
N ALA A 362 -16.99 -5.11 -15.97
CA ALA A 362 -18.42 -4.81 -16.14
C ALA A 362 -19.28 -5.36 -15.00
N HIS A 363 -18.87 -6.46 -14.35
CA HIS A 363 -19.62 -7.06 -13.25
C HIS A 363 -19.29 -6.33 -11.92
N PRO A 364 -20.28 -6.04 -11.04
CA PRO A 364 -20.03 -5.37 -9.75
C PRO A 364 -19.01 -6.08 -8.85
N LEU A 365 -18.84 -7.39 -9.02
CA LEU A 365 -17.83 -8.19 -8.34
C LEU A 365 -16.70 -8.65 -9.31
N GLY A 366 -16.51 -7.94 -10.42
CA GLY A 366 -15.58 -8.35 -11.47
C GLY A 366 -14.13 -8.48 -11.00
N GLY A 367 -13.66 -7.57 -10.16
CA GLY A 367 -12.33 -7.66 -9.53
C GLY A 367 -12.20 -8.90 -8.64
N LEU A 368 -13.24 -9.23 -7.87
CA LEU A 368 -13.29 -10.43 -7.03
C LEU A 368 -13.27 -11.71 -7.89
N VAL A 369 -14.08 -11.76 -8.97
CA VAL A 369 -14.05 -12.87 -9.93
C VAL A 369 -12.66 -13.05 -10.51
N MET A 370 -12.05 -11.96 -10.97
CA MET A 370 -10.71 -12.01 -11.57
C MET A 370 -9.62 -12.37 -10.56
N THR A 371 -9.78 -12.07 -9.27
CA THR A 371 -8.86 -12.57 -8.23
C THR A 371 -8.83 -14.10 -8.22
N SER A 372 -10.00 -14.77 -8.30
CA SER A 372 -10.09 -16.23 -8.32
C SER A 372 -9.55 -16.82 -9.65
N VAL A 373 -9.97 -16.25 -10.77
CA VAL A 373 -9.58 -16.73 -12.12
C VAL A 373 -8.07 -16.60 -12.34
N LEU A 374 -7.48 -15.47 -11.96
CA LEU A 374 -6.04 -15.24 -12.06
C LEU A 374 -5.26 -16.12 -11.08
N HIS A 375 -5.81 -16.40 -9.90
CA HIS A 375 -5.18 -17.34 -8.97
C HIS A 375 -5.02 -18.73 -9.60
N GLU A 376 -6.04 -19.24 -10.29
CA GLU A 376 -5.96 -20.51 -11.03
C GLU A 376 -4.96 -20.46 -12.18
N ALA A 377 -4.80 -19.28 -12.82
CA ALA A 377 -3.82 -19.06 -13.88
C ALA A 377 -2.37 -18.81 -13.37
N GLY A 378 -2.14 -18.92 -12.06
CA GLY A 378 -0.82 -18.70 -11.46
C GLY A 378 -0.41 -17.23 -11.39
N VAL A 379 -1.38 -16.33 -11.21
CA VAL A 379 -1.17 -14.90 -10.96
C VAL A 379 -1.92 -14.51 -9.68
N TRP A 380 -1.21 -13.92 -8.73
CA TRP A 380 -1.79 -13.38 -7.50
C TRP A 380 -2.01 -11.88 -7.64
N ALA A 381 -3.26 -11.48 -7.72
CA ALA A 381 -3.72 -10.10 -7.67
C ALA A 381 -5.01 -10.04 -6.85
N MET A 382 -5.37 -8.89 -6.30
CA MET A 382 -6.47 -8.78 -5.35
C MET A 382 -7.44 -7.67 -5.76
N PHE A 383 -8.72 -7.91 -5.54
CA PHE A 383 -9.76 -6.90 -5.75
C PHE A 383 -9.61 -5.70 -4.80
N ALA A 384 -10.23 -4.58 -5.12
CA ALA A 384 -10.31 -3.43 -4.23
C ALA A 384 -11.48 -3.58 -3.24
N ASP A 385 -11.25 -3.22 -1.98
CA ASP A 385 -12.20 -3.50 -0.90
C ASP A 385 -13.52 -2.74 -1.06
N PHE A 386 -13.48 -1.47 -1.48
CA PHE A 386 -14.66 -0.61 -1.62
C PHE A 386 -15.16 -0.44 -3.06
N ASP A 387 -14.42 -0.96 -4.05
CA ASP A 387 -14.89 -1.12 -5.42
C ASP A 387 -14.55 -2.51 -5.94
N ARG A 388 -15.37 -3.50 -5.58
CA ARG A 388 -15.14 -4.91 -5.94
C ARG A 388 -15.23 -5.22 -7.43
N SER A 389 -15.64 -4.25 -8.25
CA SER A 389 -15.55 -4.35 -9.71
C SER A 389 -14.10 -4.21 -10.21
N VAL A 390 -13.20 -3.68 -9.37
CA VAL A 390 -11.81 -3.39 -9.72
C VAL A 390 -10.84 -4.40 -9.11
N LEU A 391 -9.92 -4.89 -9.94
CA LEU A 391 -8.74 -5.64 -9.53
C LEU A 391 -7.56 -4.69 -9.38
N GLN A 392 -6.89 -4.70 -8.23
CA GLN A 392 -5.63 -4.03 -8.02
C GLN A 392 -4.49 -4.85 -8.66
N PHE A 393 -3.72 -4.21 -9.53
CA PHE A 393 -2.65 -4.85 -10.29
C PHE A 393 -1.37 -4.03 -10.15
N LYS A 394 -0.36 -4.58 -9.50
CA LYS A 394 0.86 -3.87 -9.09
C LYS A 394 2.10 -4.64 -9.52
N PRO A 395 2.57 -4.51 -10.77
CA PRO A 395 3.83 -5.12 -11.20
C PRO A 395 5.03 -4.61 -10.39
N GLY A 396 6.06 -5.44 -10.24
CA GLY A 396 7.27 -5.05 -9.55
C GLY A 396 8.13 -4.10 -10.38
N LEU A 397 8.90 -3.23 -9.71
CA LEU A 397 9.68 -2.17 -10.36
C LEU A 397 10.84 -2.72 -11.22
N LEU A 398 11.35 -3.89 -10.88
CA LEU A 398 12.52 -4.50 -11.52
C LEU A 398 12.19 -5.75 -12.35
N MET A 399 10.91 -5.99 -12.66
CA MET A 399 10.51 -7.11 -13.53
C MET A 399 11.23 -7.02 -14.88
N THR A 400 11.65 -8.15 -15.41
CA THR A 400 12.22 -8.27 -16.75
C THR A 400 11.13 -8.20 -17.83
N ASP A 401 11.52 -7.97 -19.10
CA ASP A 401 10.56 -7.96 -20.21
C ASP A 401 9.91 -9.35 -20.40
N ALA A 402 10.68 -10.41 -20.18
CA ALA A 402 10.18 -11.79 -20.27
C ALA A 402 9.13 -12.08 -19.18
N GLU A 403 9.37 -11.62 -17.95
CA GLU A 403 8.42 -11.76 -16.84
C GLU A 403 7.13 -10.97 -17.11
N ALA A 404 7.24 -9.72 -17.57
CA ALA A 404 6.09 -8.89 -17.93
C ALA A 404 5.27 -9.53 -19.06
N ALA A 405 5.93 -10.06 -20.12
CA ALA A 405 5.28 -10.75 -21.21
C ALA A 405 4.57 -12.04 -20.75
N GLU A 406 5.19 -12.83 -19.87
CA GLU A 406 4.56 -14.03 -19.31
C GLU A 406 3.31 -13.68 -18.50
N VAL A 407 3.39 -12.65 -17.64
CA VAL A 407 2.25 -12.16 -16.86
C VAL A 407 1.11 -11.74 -17.78
N LEU A 408 1.37 -10.90 -18.78
CA LEU A 408 0.35 -10.43 -19.73
C LEU A 408 -0.29 -11.57 -20.50
N THR A 409 0.51 -12.57 -20.92
CA THR A 409 0.00 -13.77 -21.59
C THR A 409 -0.96 -14.55 -20.69
N ARG A 410 -0.62 -14.73 -19.41
CA ARG A 410 -1.48 -15.42 -18.44
C ARG A 410 -2.77 -14.63 -18.16
N VAL A 411 -2.68 -13.32 -18.02
CA VAL A 411 -3.84 -12.45 -17.81
C VAL A 411 -4.78 -12.53 -19.03
N ALA A 412 -4.24 -12.44 -20.25
CA ALA A 412 -5.03 -12.54 -21.47
C ALA A 412 -5.75 -13.90 -21.56
N ALA A 413 -5.01 -15.00 -21.39
CA ALA A 413 -5.58 -16.34 -21.43
C ALA A 413 -6.63 -16.57 -20.32
N ALA A 414 -6.45 -15.99 -19.15
CA ALA A 414 -7.41 -16.09 -18.05
C ALA A 414 -8.71 -15.34 -18.37
N VAL A 415 -8.63 -14.17 -19.01
CA VAL A 415 -9.81 -13.41 -19.47
C VAL A 415 -10.53 -14.16 -20.60
N ASP A 416 -9.79 -14.62 -21.63
CA ASP A 416 -10.33 -15.41 -22.74
C ASP A 416 -11.07 -16.67 -22.20
N GLY A 417 -10.39 -17.45 -21.35
CA GLY A 417 -10.97 -18.66 -20.76
C GLY A 417 -12.19 -18.43 -19.90
N LEU A 418 -12.24 -17.34 -19.12
CA LEU A 418 -13.42 -16.96 -18.33
C LEU A 418 -14.63 -16.70 -19.25
N LEU A 419 -14.44 -15.94 -20.31
CA LEU A 419 -15.52 -15.54 -21.21
C LEU A 419 -16.01 -16.73 -22.07
N ASP A 420 -15.10 -17.61 -22.51
CA ASP A 420 -15.45 -18.79 -23.27
C ASP A 420 -16.12 -19.88 -22.41
N SER A 421 -15.88 -19.91 -21.11
CA SER A 421 -16.39 -20.95 -20.19
C SER A 421 -17.90 -20.88 -19.94
N GLY A 422 -18.53 -19.71 -20.18
CA GLY A 422 -19.91 -19.45 -19.75
C GLY A 422 -20.10 -19.38 -18.23
N LEU A 423 -19.01 -19.26 -17.48
CA LEU A 423 -19.03 -19.20 -16.01
C LEU A 423 -19.72 -17.93 -15.52
N LEU A 424 -19.60 -16.82 -16.27
CA LEU A 424 -20.28 -15.56 -15.92
C LEU A 424 -21.79 -15.74 -15.95
N GLY A 425 -22.43 -15.49 -14.80
CA GLY A 425 -23.88 -15.73 -14.62
C GLY A 425 -24.27 -17.18 -14.35
N SER A 426 -23.31 -18.09 -14.19
CA SER A 426 -23.59 -19.47 -13.82
C SER A 426 -24.00 -19.59 -12.34
N PRO A 427 -24.87 -20.55 -11.97
CA PRO A 427 -25.20 -20.84 -10.57
C PRO A 427 -23.97 -21.19 -9.72
N GLU A 428 -22.93 -21.77 -10.34
CA GLU A 428 -21.68 -22.10 -9.65
C GLU A 428 -20.91 -20.85 -9.24
N LEU A 429 -20.78 -19.87 -10.12
CA LEU A 429 -20.13 -18.59 -9.78
C LEU A 429 -20.95 -17.84 -8.73
N GLU A 430 -22.29 -17.78 -8.88
CA GLU A 430 -23.15 -17.11 -7.91
C GLU A 430 -23.09 -17.79 -6.54
N ALA A 431 -22.97 -19.11 -6.46
CA ALA A 431 -22.77 -19.82 -5.20
C ALA A 431 -21.43 -19.48 -4.54
N ARG A 432 -20.32 -19.44 -5.32
CA ARG A 432 -19.00 -19.01 -4.84
C ARG A 432 -19.02 -17.56 -4.35
N LEU A 433 -19.63 -16.65 -5.11
CA LEU A 433 -19.77 -15.24 -4.74
C LEU A 433 -20.71 -15.05 -3.55
N GLY A 434 -21.74 -15.89 -3.41
CA GLY A 434 -22.67 -15.90 -2.28
C GLY A 434 -21.99 -16.21 -0.95
N LEU A 435 -21.03 -17.14 -0.94
CA LEU A 435 -20.21 -17.44 0.24
C LEU A 435 -19.37 -16.23 0.68
N LEU A 436 -18.98 -15.37 -0.27
CA LEU A 436 -18.18 -14.18 -0.03
C LEU A 436 -19.03 -12.95 0.33
N ARG A 437 -20.33 -12.95 -0.06
CA ARG A 437 -21.32 -11.94 0.36
C ARG A 437 -21.80 -12.15 1.79
N GLY A 438 -21.81 -13.39 2.28
CA GLY A 438 -22.29 -13.75 3.64
C GLY A 438 -21.45 -13.15 4.78
N GLY A 439 -20.24 -12.65 4.50
CA GLY A 439 -19.45 -11.82 5.42
C GLY A 439 -19.89 -10.35 5.48
N ASP A 440 -20.73 -9.91 4.56
CA ASP A 440 -21.10 -8.50 4.32
C ASP A 440 -22.32 -8.02 5.15
N GLY A 441 -22.92 -8.87 5.97
CA GLY A 441 -24.05 -8.48 6.83
C GLY A 441 -23.73 -7.49 7.94
N ARG A 442 -22.50 -6.94 7.98
CA ARG A 442 -22.03 -5.96 8.98
C ARG A 442 -21.11 -4.88 8.39
N ARG A 443 -21.13 -4.64 7.07
CA ARG A 443 -20.44 -3.49 6.48
C ARG A 443 -21.38 -2.63 5.68
#